data_1451a1ab1aa357fa3a9c3fa9557cfb4b
#
_entry.id   1451a1ab1aa357fa3a9c3fa9557cfb4b
#
_cell.length_a   1.000
_cell.length_b   1.000
_cell.length_c   1.000
_cell.angle_alpha   90.00
_cell.angle_beta   90.00
_cell.angle_gamma   90.00
#
_symmetry.space_group_name_H-M   'P 1'
#
loop_
_entity.id
_entity.type
_entity.pdbx_description
1 polymer ?
#
loop_
_entity_poly.entity_id
_entity_poly.type
_entity_poly.pdbx_seq_one_letter_code
_entity_poly.pdbx_strand_id
1 'polypeptide(L)'
;MKLDFFDCNAQVGTFGSPEEEHFFEPRELVERLEPMGIRRALVFHALAKELHPAEGNPALAEAIKELPLTACWVAMPHHTGDAPHPRAFVDQMEAAGARAVRLFPAFHNYSLADWCAGEMLDEFEARRVPVFIEAGQTSYEAVAAALKSHPKLRLVVMQTSYRCDRYVYPLMEKFEHFGIETSSYLVSGGIEAVCERFGPSRLVFGTGSPFLEPGAAVSSITFAQIGDADKQAIAGGNLERLLHWE
;
A
#
# COMPACT_ATOMS: atom_id res chain seq x y z
N MET A 1 3.22 -12.33 -23.03
CA MET A 1 3.32 -13.04 -21.70
C MET A 1 2.04 -12.78 -20.92
N LYS A 2 1.54 -13.77 -20.16
CA LYS A 2 0.44 -13.53 -19.21
C LYS A 2 1.07 -13.10 -17.88
N LEU A 3 0.83 -11.87 -17.46
CA LEU A 3 1.29 -11.34 -16.18
C LEU A 3 0.44 -11.91 -15.04
N ASP A 4 1.07 -12.16 -13.88
CA ASP A 4 0.41 -12.52 -12.62
C ASP A 4 0.35 -11.27 -11.73
N PHE A 5 -0.81 -10.64 -11.70
CA PHE A 5 -1.00 -9.40 -10.96
C PHE A 5 -1.32 -9.66 -9.49
N PHE A 6 -0.65 -8.90 -8.62
CA PHE A 6 -0.92 -8.83 -7.20
C PHE A 6 -1.13 -7.36 -6.80
N ASP A 7 -2.36 -7.00 -6.54
CA ASP A 7 -2.79 -5.63 -6.24
C ASP A 7 -2.40 -5.21 -4.82
N CYS A 8 -1.71 -4.09 -4.65
CA CYS A 8 -1.36 -3.57 -3.32
C CYS A 8 -2.33 -2.49 -2.81
N ASN A 9 -3.33 -2.10 -3.59
CA ASN A 9 -4.17 -0.95 -3.29
C ASN A 9 -5.65 -1.24 -3.53
N ALA A 10 -6.24 -2.06 -2.65
CA ALA A 10 -7.67 -2.30 -2.67
C ALA A 10 -8.28 -2.14 -1.26
N GLN A 11 -9.56 -1.77 -1.23
CA GLN A 11 -10.35 -1.60 -0.01
C GLN A 11 -11.53 -2.56 -0.01
N VAL A 12 -11.89 -3.06 1.17
CA VAL A 12 -13.11 -3.84 1.40
C VAL A 12 -13.92 -3.24 2.55
N GLY A 13 -15.17 -3.59 2.63
CA GLY A 13 -16.10 -3.07 3.64
C GLY A 13 -16.48 -1.61 3.41
N THR A 14 -17.51 -1.18 4.13
CA THR A 14 -18.02 0.20 4.09
C THR A 14 -18.17 0.75 5.49
N PHE A 15 -18.17 2.08 5.59
CA PHE A 15 -18.65 2.83 6.74
C PHE A 15 -19.70 3.84 6.24
N GLY A 16 -20.92 3.78 6.81
CA GLY A 16 -22.03 4.58 6.32
C GLY A 16 -22.75 3.97 5.10
N SER A 17 -23.40 4.78 4.30
CA SER A 17 -24.10 4.35 3.10
C SER A 17 -23.15 4.31 1.92
N PRO A 18 -22.94 3.14 1.29
CA PRO A 18 -22.09 3.02 0.11
C PRO A 18 -22.71 3.79 -1.07
N GLU A 19 -21.86 4.34 -1.93
CA GLU A 19 -22.29 4.80 -3.25
C GLU A 19 -22.64 3.58 -4.11
N GLU A 20 -23.75 3.64 -4.82
CA GLU A 20 -24.31 2.50 -5.58
C GLU A 20 -23.35 1.95 -6.66
N GLU A 21 -22.39 2.76 -7.10
CA GLU A 21 -21.44 2.41 -8.17
C GLU A 21 -20.22 1.63 -7.68
N HIS A 22 -19.97 1.57 -6.35
CA HIS A 22 -18.80 0.93 -5.78
C HIS A 22 -19.14 -0.43 -5.15
N PHE A 23 -18.20 -1.36 -5.28
CA PHE A 23 -18.30 -2.70 -4.70
C PHE A 23 -17.34 -2.82 -3.50
N PHE A 24 -17.88 -3.22 -2.38
CA PHE A 24 -17.12 -3.26 -1.13
C PHE A 24 -17.05 -4.66 -0.50
N GLU A 25 -17.86 -5.59 -1.01
CA GLU A 25 -17.83 -6.95 -0.52
C GLU A 25 -16.57 -7.68 -1.00
N PRO A 26 -15.82 -8.35 -0.09
CA PRO A 26 -14.55 -8.99 -0.46
C PRO A 26 -14.67 -10.02 -1.60
N ARG A 27 -15.77 -10.78 -1.65
CA ARG A 27 -16.03 -11.75 -2.70
C ARG A 27 -16.28 -11.07 -4.04
N GLU A 28 -17.04 -10.00 -4.06
CA GLU A 28 -17.28 -9.21 -5.26
C GLU A 28 -15.99 -8.58 -5.80
N LEU A 29 -15.12 -8.09 -4.91
CA LEU A 29 -13.80 -7.59 -5.29
C LEU A 29 -13.01 -8.67 -6.06
N VAL A 30 -12.95 -9.89 -5.53
CA VAL A 30 -12.25 -11.01 -6.20
C VAL A 30 -12.88 -11.30 -7.57
N GLU A 31 -14.21 -11.40 -7.66
CA GLU A 31 -14.93 -11.68 -8.90
C GLU A 31 -14.71 -10.61 -9.98
N ARG A 32 -14.54 -9.36 -9.58
CA ARG A 32 -14.28 -8.25 -10.52
C ARG A 32 -12.82 -8.18 -10.97
N LEU A 33 -11.88 -8.53 -10.11
CA LEU A 33 -10.45 -8.47 -10.41
C LEU A 33 -9.96 -9.68 -11.23
N GLU A 34 -10.52 -10.87 -11.00
CA GLU A 34 -10.08 -12.12 -11.64
C GLU A 34 -10.09 -12.10 -13.17
N PRO A 35 -11.14 -11.58 -13.86
CA PRO A 35 -11.17 -11.51 -15.34
C PRO A 35 -10.03 -10.65 -15.93
N MET A 36 -9.48 -9.73 -15.14
CA MET A 36 -8.35 -8.86 -15.55
C MET A 36 -6.99 -9.48 -15.27
N GLY A 37 -6.96 -10.72 -14.74
CA GLY A 37 -5.74 -11.43 -14.37
C GLY A 37 -5.19 -11.08 -12.99
N ILE A 38 -5.92 -10.29 -12.19
CA ILE A 38 -5.57 -9.94 -10.82
C ILE A 38 -6.17 -11.01 -9.90
N ARG A 39 -5.32 -11.89 -9.40
CA ARG A 39 -5.76 -13.05 -8.60
C ARG A 39 -5.53 -12.89 -7.11
N ARG A 40 -4.72 -11.93 -6.73
CA ARG A 40 -4.34 -11.67 -5.33
C ARG A 40 -4.43 -10.17 -5.09
N ALA A 41 -4.90 -9.77 -3.92
CA ALA A 41 -4.89 -8.38 -3.50
C ALA A 41 -4.54 -8.23 -2.02
N LEU A 42 -3.77 -7.20 -1.72
CA LEU A 42 -3.55 -6.68 -0.38
C LEU A 42 -4.67 -5.68 -0.08
N VAL A 43 -5.47 -5.95 0.93
CA VAL A 43 -6.67 -5.19 1.22
C VAL A 43 -6.69 -4.67 2.66
N PHE A 44 -7.33 -3.53 2.88
CA PHE A 44 -7.69 -3.05 4.20
C PHE A 44 -9.20 -2.87 4.32
N HIS A 45 -9.71 -2.84 5.55
CA HIS A 45 -11.14 -2.64 5.78
C HIS A 45 -11.46 -1.16 6.03
N ALA A 46 -12.51 -0.63 5.40
CA ALA A 46 -12.93 0.76 5.54
C ALA A 46 -13.12 1.20 7.00
N LEU A 47 -13.70 0.33 7.86
CA LEU A 47 -13.86 0.61 9.28
C LEU A 47 -12.54 0.96 9.98
N ALA A 48 -11.41 0.38 9.55
CA ALA A 48 -10.11 0.65 10.16
C ALA A 48 -9.63 2.08 9.88
N LYS A 49 -10.03 2.67 8.75
CA LYS A 49 -9.78 4.06 8.41
C LYS A 49 -10.84 4.98 9.02
N GLU A 50 -12.12 4.67 8.80
CA GLU A 50 -13.22 5.63 8.99
C GLU A 50 -13.82 5.60 10.39
N LEU A 51 -13.65 4.52 11.13
CA LEU A 51 -14.05 4.40 12.52
C LEU A 51 -12.82 4.28 13.42
N HIS A 52 -12.20 3.10 13.48
CA HIS A 52 -11.02 2.86 14.30
C HIS A 52 -10.29 1.56 13.89
N PRO A 53 -8.92 1.54 13.91
CA PRO A 53 -8.16 0.32 13.61
C PRO A 53 -8.51 -0.89 14.50
N ALA A 54 -8.85 -0.66 15.78
CA ALA A 54 -9.25 -1.74 16.69
C ALA A 54 -10.54 -2.45 16.26
N GLU A 55 -11.40 -1.79 15.50
CA GLU A 55 -12.63 -2.38 14.94
C GLU A 55 -12.39 -2.98 13.56
N GLY A 56 -11.74 -2.22 12.68
CA GLY A 56 -11.59 -2.59 11.28
C GLY A 56 -10.55 -3.68 11.03
N ASN A 57 -9.45 -3.73 11.78
CA ASN A 57 -8.43 -4.75 11.58
C ASN A 57 -8.93 -6.18 11.90
N PRO A 58 -9.64 -6.43 13.02
CA PRO A 58 -10.26 -7.73 13.27
C PRO A 58 -11.37 -8.07 12.26
N ALA A 59 -12.20 -7.08 11.88
CA ALA A 59 -13.25 -7.27 10.88
C ALA A 59 -12.68 -7.71 9.53
N LEU A 60 -11.52 -7.17 9.13
CA LEU A 60 -10.84 -7.58 7.91
C LEU A 60 -10.48 -9.07 7.92
N ALA A 61 -9.89 -9.56 9.01
CA ALA A 61 -9.45 -10.96 9.11
C ALA A 61 -10.60 -11.94 8.90
N GLU A 62 -11.79 -11.62 9.44
CA GLU A 62 -12.98 -12.44 9.24
C GLU A 62 -13.56 -12.30 7.83
N ALA A 63 -13.61 -11.06 7.31
CA ALA A 63 -14.21 -10.78 6.00
C ALA A 63 -13.47 -11.43 4.82
N ILE A 64 -12.14 -11.60 4.91
CA ILE A 64 -11.32 -12.17 3.82
C ILE A 64 -10.98 -13.64 4.00
N LYS A 65 -11.51 -14.28 5.04
CA LYS A 65 -11.29 -15.70 5.31
C LYS A 65 -11.66 -16.53 4.08
N GLU A 66 -10.78 -17.45 3.70
CA GLU A 66 -10.97 -18.32 2.53
C GLU A 66 -10.95 -17.60 1.16
N LEU A 67 -10.59 -16.32 1.10
CA LEU A 67 -10.41 -15.59 -0.14
C LEU A 67 -8.91 -15.42 -0.47
N PRO A 68 -8.55 -15.26 -1.75
CA PRO A 68 -7.16 -15.02 -2.15
C PRO A 68 -6.73 -13.57 -1.87
N LEU A 69 -7.06 -13.07 -0.69
CA LEU A 69 -6.78 -11.72 -0.21
C LEU A 69 -5.79 -11.76 0.95
N THR A 70 -4.92 -10.78 1.02
CA THR A 70 -3.94 -10.60 2.10
C THR A 70 -4.32 -9.38 2.93
N ALA A 71 -4.28 -9.50 4.24
CA ALA A 71 -4.63 -8.40 5.13
C ALA A 71 -3.52 -7.35 5.19
N CYS A 72 -3.91 -6.09 5.03
CA CYS A 72 -3.14 -4.89 5.36
C CYS A 72 -3.82 -4.22 6.55
N TRP A 73 -3.16 -4.18 7.70
CA TRP A 73 -3.73 -3.55 8.87
C TRP A 73 -3.53 -2.03 8.84
N VAL A 74 -4.47 -1.30 9.40
CA VAL A 74 -4.30 0.15 9.63
C VAL A 74 -3.63 0.35 10.98
N ALA A 75 -2.63 1.23 11.02
CA ALA A 75 -1.91 1.57 12.23
C ALA A 75 -1.97 3.07 12.53
N MET A 76 -1.88 3.40 13.81
CA MET A 76 -1.79 4.77 14.31
C MET A 76 -0.95 4.82 15.60
N PRO A 77 -0.40 5.99 15.99
CA PRO A 77 0.35 6.13 17.24
C PRO A 77 -0.47 5.74 18.47
N HIS A 78 0.18 5.13 19.46
CA HIS A 78 -0.45 4.53 20.64
C HIS A 78 -0.62 5.48 21.85
N HIS A 79 -0.10 6.70 21.76
CA HIS A 79 0.03 7.60 22.92
C HIS A 79 -1.30 8.02 23.56
N THR A 80 -2.40 7.93 22.85
CA THR A 80 -3.77 8.18 23.35
C THR A 80 -4.34 7.02 24.16
N GLY A 81 -3.70 5.84 24.12
CA GLY A 81 -4.11 4.64 24.85
C GLY A 81 -5.23 3.83 24.18
N ASP A 82 -5.65 4.22 22.97
CA ASP A 82 -6.68 3.56 22.17
C ASP A 82 -6.09 2.58 21.12
N ALA A 83 -4.78 2.63 20.91
CA ALA A 83 -4.03 1.67 20.09
C ALA A 83 -3.00 0.91 20.95
N PRO A 84 -2.68 -0.35 20.63
CA PRO A 84 -1.63 -1.09 21.33
C PRO A 84 -0.25 -0.48 21.08
N HIS A 85 0.67 -0.68 22.04
CA HIS A 85 2.08 -0.33 21.85
C HIS A 85 2.62 -0.97 20.55
N PRO A 86 3.49 -0.30 19.77
CA PRO A 86 3.93 -0.73 18.45
C PRO A 86 4.38 -2.20 18.37
N ARG A 87 5.17 -2.66 19.31
CA ARG A 87 5.59 -4.07 19.38
C ARG A 87 4.40 -5.04 19.51
N ALA A 88 3.49 -4.74 20.44
CA ALA A 88 2.29 -5.57 20.63
C ALA A 88 1.37 -5.52 19.41
N PHE A 89 1.30 -4.37 18.72
CA PHE A 89 0.56 -4.22 17.48
C PHE A 89 1.11 -5.16 16.39
N VAL A 90 2.43 -5.16 16.18
CA VAL A 90 3.05 -6.02 15.15
C VAL A 90 2.90 -7.51 15.51
N ASP A 91 3.08 -7.89 16.78
CA ASP A 91 2.88 -9.27 17.22
C ASP A 91 1.44 -9.75 16.96
N GLN A 92 0.44 -8.91 17.24
CA GLN A 92 -0.98 -9.20 16.96
C GLN A 92 -1.26 -9.28 15.44
N MET A 93 -0.69 -8.35 14.68
CA MET A 93 -0.82 -8.30 13.22
C MET A 93 -0.28 -9.59 12.58
N GLU A 94 0.91 -10.02 12.96
CA GLU A 94 1.53 -11.27 12.48
C GLU A 94 0.69 -12.50 12.84
N ALA A 95 0.24 -12.57 14.10
CA ALA A 95 -0.60 -13.67 14.57
C ALA A 95 -1.93 -13.77 13.81
N ALA A 96 -2.47 -12.63 13.37
CA ALA A 96 -3.66 -12.56 12.53
C ALA A 96 -3.39 -12.82 11.03
N GLY A 97 -2.13 -13.04 10.63
CA GLY A 97 -1.74 -13.27 9.24
C GLY A 97 -1.67 -12.00 8.37
N ALA A 98 -1.81 -10.82 8.95
CA ALA A 98 -1.60 -9.58 8.20
C ALA A 98 -0.10 -9.37 7.91
N ARG A 99 0.22 -8.73 6.77
CA ARG A 99 1.58 -8.69 6.23
C ARG A 99 2.08 -7.29 5.91
N ALA A 100 1.26 -6.26 6.13
CA ALA A 100 1.60 -4.88 5.84
C ALA A 100 0.76 -3.94 6.69
N VAL A 101 1.18 -2.68 6.74
CA VAL A 101 0.40 -1.62 7.38
C VAL A 101 0.09 -0.49 6.42
N ARG A 102 -1.07 0.12 6.60
CA ARG A 102 -1.49 1.33 5.91
C ARG A 102 -1.67 2.44 6.92
N LEU A 103 -1.18 3.64 6.60
CA LEU A 103 -1.21 4.80 7.47
C LEU A 103 -2.09 5.89 6.88
N PHE A 104 -2.88 6.53 7.74
CA PHE A 104 -3.78 7.63 7.39
C PHE A 104 -3.56 8.85 8.31
N PRO A 105 -2.35 9.46 8.33
CA PRO A 105 -2.03 10.50 9.29
C PRO A 105 -2.92 11.73 9.20
N ALA A 106 -3.32 12.19 8.00
CA ALA A 106 -4.24 13.32 7.87
C ALA A 106 -5.64 12.97 8.39
N PHE A 107 -6.15 11.78 8.06
CA PHE A 107 -7.48 11.34 8.46
C PHE A 107 -7.57 11.07 9.98
N HIS A 108 -6.55 10.39 10.54
CA HIS A 108 -6.47 10.08 11.98
C HIS A 108 -5.81 11.19 12.80
N ASN A 109 -5.52 12.35 12.19
CA ASN A 109 -5.02 13.56 12.83
C ASN A 109 -3.74 13.36 13.65
N TYR A 110 -2.71 12.73 13.05
CA TYR A 110 -1.38 12.61 13.66
C TYR A 110 -0.26 12.98 12.67
N SER A 111 0.96 13.14 13.17
CA SER A 111 2.14 13.49 12.39
C SER A 111 3.04 12.27 12.16
N LEU A 112 3.65 12.17 10.97
CA LEU A 112 4.72 11.19 10.71
C LEU A 112 6.06 11.57 11.35
N ALA A 113 6.16 12.75 11.96
CA ALA A 113 7.38 13.19 12.63
C ALA A 113 7.74 12.25 13.79
N ASP A 114 9.03 12.12 14.02
CA ASP A 114 9.65 11.22 14.99
C ASP A 114 9.05 11.32 16.41
N TRP A 115 8.79 12.55 16.88
CA TRP A 115 8.16 12.80 18.19
C TRP A 115 6.73 12.24 18.33
N CYS A 116 6.06 11.91 17.23
CA CYS A 116 4.67 11.42 17.21
C CYS A 116 4.57 9.95 16.75
N ALA A 117 5.19 9.62 15.63
CA ALA A 117 5.11 8.29 15.04
C ALA A 117 6.44 7.50 15.14
N GLY A 118 7.49 8.07 15.72
CA GLY A 118 8.84 7.48 15.70
C GLY A 118 8.87 6.06 16.23
N GLU A 119 8.37 5.80 17.43
CA GLU A 119 8.36 4.44 18.01
C GLU A 119 7.62 3.41 17.14
N MET A 120 6.56 3.85 16.46
CA MET A 120 5.79 2.99 15.54
C MET A 120 6.60 2.70 14.28
N LEU A 121 7.27 3.69 13.71
CA LEU A 121 8.12 3.52 12.53
C LEU A 121 9.40 2.76 12.84
N ASP A 122 9.98 2.91 14.05
CA ASP A 122 11.11 2.11 14.54
C ASP A 122 10.77 0.61 14.56
N GLU A 123 9.60 0.25 15.10
CA GLU A 123 9.17 -1.14 15.13
C GLU A 123 8.90 -1.70 13.72
N PHE A 124 8.27 -0.90 12.85
CA PHE A 124 8.05 -1.31 11.45
C PHE A 124 9.36 -1.49 10.69
N GLU A 125 10.34 -0.60 10.88
CA GLU A 125 11.68 -0.76 10.30
C GLU A 125 12.37 -2.00 10.83
N ALA A 126 12.42 -2.20 12.15
CA ALA A 126 13.09 -3.31 12.81
C ALA A 126 12.52 -4.67 12.37
N ARG A 127 11.18 -4.75 12.24
CA ARG A 127 10.46 -5.96 11.83
C ARG A 127 10.27 -6.04 10.31
N ARG A 128 10.82 -5.10 9.53
CA ARG A 128 10.70 -5.02 8.07
C ARG A 128 9.27 -4.97 7.55
N VAL A 129 8.31 -4.49 8.35
CA VAL A 129 6.91 -4.34 7.97
C VAL A 129 6.80 -3.29 6.85
N PRO A 130 6.23 -3.63 5.69
CA PRO A 130 6.03 -2.64 4.65
C PRO A 130 4.90 -1.67 5.02
N VAL A 131 5.18 -0.39 4.80
CA VAL A 131 4.29 0.73 5.12
C VAL A 131 3.74 1.33 3.83
N PHE A 132 2.43 1.41 3.75
CA PHE A 132 1.71 2.04 2.64
C PHE A 132 1.04 3.33 3.12
N ILE A 133 1.20 4.42 2.35
CA ILE A 133 0.62 5.72 2.67
C ILE A 133 0.15 6.45 1.40
N GLU A 134 -1.06 6.95 1.41
CA GLU A 134 -1.57 7.75 0.29
C GLU A 134 -0.91 9.14 0.27
N ALA A 135 -0.55 9.64 -0.92
CA ALA A 135 0.04 10.97 -1.08
C ALA A 135 -0.82 12.09 -0.49
N GLY A 136 -2.15 11.93 -0.52
CA GLY A 136 -3.10 12.86 0.09
C GLY A 136 -3.14 12.85 1.63
N GLN A 137 -2.51 11.85 2.27
CA GLN A 137 -2.47 11.72 3.72
C GLN A 137 -1.25 12.40 4.37
N THR A 138 -0.26 12.79 3.58
CA THR A 138 1.00 13.34 4.09
C THR A 138 1.65 14.27 3.06
N SER A 139 2.74 14.93 3.44
CA SER A 139 3.59 15.65 2.48
C SER A 139 4.84 14.84 2.14
N TYR A 140 5.44 15.10 0.98
CA TYR A 140 6.72 14.48 0.60
C TYR A 140 7.87 14.88 1.52
N GLU A 141 7.80 16.07 2.14
CA GLU A 141 8.74 16.52 3.16
C GLU A 141 8.66 15.65 4.43
N ALA A 142 7.43 15.30 4.86
CA ALA A 142 7.22 14.41 5.99
C ALA A 142 7.69 12.98 5.68
N VAL A 143 7.44 12.50 4.45
CA VAL A 143 7.98 11.22 3.95
C VAL A 143 9.50 11.22 3.98
N ALA A 144 10.14 12.29 3.45
CA ALA A 144 11.59 12.42 3.44
C ALA A 144 12.19 12.45 4.86
N ALA A 145 11.53 13.14 5.80
CA ALA A 145 11.94 13.19 7.19
C ALA A 145 11.85 11.81 7.86
N ALA A 146 10.73 11.09 7.68
CA ALA A 146 10.55 9.74 8.19
C ALA A 146 11.63 8.77 7.65
N LEU A 147 11.86 8.76 6.33
CA LEU A 147 12.90 7.92 5.71
C LEU A 147 14.34 8.31 6.11
N LYS A 148 14.57 9.56 6.50
CA LYS A 148 15.86 9.97 7.03
C LYS A 148 16.11 9.43 8.44
N SER A 149 15.08 9.42 9.29
CA SER A 149 15.15 8.85 10.65
C SER A 149 15.15 7.32 10.61
N HIS A 150 14.43 6.72 9.66
CA HIS A 150 14.26 5.28 9.51
C HIS A 150 14.72 4.82 8.10
N PRO A 151 16.04 4.74 7.83
CA PRO A 151 16.58 4.54 6.48
C PRO A 151 16.30 3.16 5.87
N LYS A 152 15.94 2.17 6.68
CA LYS A 152 15.57 0.82 6.23
C LYS A 152 14.05 0.60 6.18
N LEU A 153 13.26 1.60 6.52
CA LEU A 153 11.80 1.54 6.45
C LEU A 153 11.35 1.29 5.00
N ARG A 154 10.59 0.23 4.80
CA ARG A 154 10.00 -0.08 3.49
C ARG A 154 8.74 0.73 3.30
N LEU A 155 8.82 1.86 2.61
CA LEU A 155 7.72 2.79 2.46
C LEU A 155 7.29 2.94 1.00
N VAL A 156 6.00 2.71 0.75
CA VAL A 156 5.37 2.87 -0.57
C VAL A 156 4.35 4.01 -0.49
N VAL A 157 4.58 5.06 -1.28
CA VAL A 157 3.59 6.13 -1.44
C VAL A 157 2.61 5.74 -2.54
N MET A 158 1.33 5.80 -2.20
CA MET A 158 0.22 5.38 -3.04
C MET A 158 -0.55 6.60 -3.57
N GLN A 159 -1.34 6.37 -4.63
CA GLN A 159 -2.19 7.40 -5.23
C GLN A 159 -1.41 8.69 -5.55
N THR A 160 -0.21 8.52 -6.12
CA THR A 160 0.60 9.63 -6.61
C THR A 160 -0.06 10.28 -7.83
N SER A 161 0.28 11.54 -8.11
CA SER A 161 -0.25 12.23 -9.29
C SER A 161 0.74 12.18 -10.46
N TYR A 162 0.27 12.59 -11.64
CA TYR A 162 1.13 12.78 -12.83
C TYR A 162 2.17 13.90 -12.69
N ARG A 163 2.22 14.62 -11.57
CA ARG A 163 3.17 15.72 -11.29
C ARG A 163 4.14 15.40 -10.16
N CYS A 164 4.22 14.15 -9.72
CA CYS A 164 4.99 13.78 -8.53
C CYS A 164 6.51 13.59 -8.78
N ASP A 165 6.97 13.49 -10.03
CA ASP A 165 8.36 13.11 -10.37
C ASP A 165 9.42 13.98 -9.71
N ARG A 166 9.16 15.30 -9.56
CA ARG A 166 10.08 16.23 -8.90
C ARG A 166 10.27 15.95 -7.40
N TYR A 167 9.38 15.18 -6.80
CA TYR A 167 9.46 14.70 -5.42
C TYR A 167 9.95 13.25 -5.35
N VAL A 168 9.36 12.36 -6.15
CA VAL A 168 9.65 10.92 -6.02
C VAL A 168 11.03 10.54 -6.54
N TYR A 169 11.55 11.18 -7.60
CA TYR A 169 12.87 10.86 -8.12
C TYR A 169 13.99 11.16 -7.11
N PRO A 170 14.07 12.36 -6.47
CA PRO A 170 15.04 12.60 -5.42
C PRO A 170 14.89 11.68 -4.20
N LEU A 171 13.65 11.21 -3.89
CA LEU A 171 13.42 10.23 -2.83
C LEU A 171 13.96 8.86 -3.22
N MET A 172 13.71 8.42 -4.47
CA MET A 172 14.24 7.16 -4.99
C MET A 172 15.78 7.16 -5.07
N GLU A 173 16.39 8.30 -5.38
CA GLU A 173 17.86 8.44 -5.38
C GLU A 173 18.47 8.32 -3.98
N LYS A 174 17.79 8.83 -2.96
CA LYS A 174 18.33 8.89 -1.59
C LYS A 174 17.98 7.70 -0.73
N PHE A 175 16.81 7.06 -0.96
CA PHE A 175 16.26 6.05 -0.08
C PHE A 175 16.01 4.75 -0.84
N GLU A 176 16.81 3.75 -0.55
CA GLU A 176 16.75 2.45 -1.24
C GLU A 176 15.41 1.73 -1.07
N HIS A 177 14.76 1.90 0.08
CA HIS A 177 13.52 1.19 0.42
C HIS A 177 12.25 2.02 0.17
N PHE A 178 12.37 3.14 -0.55
CA PHE A 178 11.26 3.96 -0.98
C PHE A 178 10.75 3.53 -2.36
N GLY A 179 9.44 3.39 -2.51
CA GLY A 179 8.76 3.09 -3.77
C GLY A 179 7.44 3.83 -3.90
N ILE A 180 6.82 3.70 -5.07
CA ILE A 180 5.48 4.23 -5.35
C ILE A 180 4.56 3.15 -5.92
N GLU A 181 3.26 3.34 -5.71
CA GLU A 181 2.20 2.53 -6.27
C GLU A 181 1.72 3.12 -7.62
N THR A 182 1.26 2.27 -8.53
CA THR A 182 1.08 2.64 -9.94
C THR A 182 -0.33 3.08 -10.35
N SER A 183 -1.39 2.92 -9.53
CA SER A 183 -2.79 3.17 -9.96
C SER A 183 -3.04 4.59 -10.48
N SER A 184 -2.39 5.57 -9.88
CA SER A 184 -2.53 7.00 -10.21
C SER A 184 -1.25 7.63 -10.78
N TYR A 185 -0.21 6.81 -11.04
CA TYR A 185 1.03 7.28 -11.67
C TYR A 185 0.89 7.37 -13.19
N LEU A 186 0.15 8.38 -13.63
CA LEU A 186 -0.24 8.58 -15.04
C LEU A 186 0.75 9.49 -15.79
N VAL A 187 2.05 9.27 -15.60
CA VAL A 187 3.12 10.00 -16.32
C VAL A 187 3.43 9.28 -17.62
N SER A 188 3.37 9.99 -18.73
CA SER A 188 3.73 9.42 -20.05
C SER A 188 5.19 8.96 -20.05
N GLY A 189 5.44 7.67 -20.31
CA GLY A 189 6.78 7.08 -20.22
C GLY A 189 7.36 7.02 -18.81
N GLY A 190 6.54 7.26 -17.77
CA GLY A 190 7.00 7.34 -16.38
C GLY A 190 7.46 5.99 -15.84
N ILE A 191 6.76 4.90 -16.17
CA ILE A 191 7.14 3.54 -15.78
C ILE A 191 8.51 3.20 -16.36
N GLU A 192 8.70 3.47 -17.65
CA GLU A 192 9.95 3.28 -18.37
C GLU A 192 11.10 4.08 -17.73
N ALA A 193 10.86 5.36 -17.47
CA ALA A 193 11.87 6.26 -16.88
C ALA A 193 12.26 5.83 -15.46
N VAL A 194 11.32 5.37 -14.63
CA VAL A 194 11.62 4.82 -13.30
C VAL A 194 12.41 3.53 -13.41
N CYS A 195 12.02 2.62 -14.30
CA CYS A 195 12.74 1.35 -14.52
C CYS A 195 14.18 1.60 -14.98
N GLU A 196 14.38 2.50 -15.93
CA GLU A 196 15.71 2.85 -16.46
C GLU A 196 16.62 3.47 -15.39
N ARG A 197 16.10 4.38 -14.58
CA ARG A 197 16.91 5.18 -13.63
C ARG A 197 17.09 4.51 -12.27
N PHE A 198 16.08 3.81 -11.77
CA PHE A 198 16.02 3.32 -10.38
C PHE A 198 15.76 1.82 -10.30
N GLY A 199 15.41 1.19 -11.42
CA GLY A 199 15.00 -0.21 -11.50
C GLY A 199 13.52 -0.45 -11.19
N PRO A 200 12.98 -1.59 -11.65
CA PRO A 200 11.56 -1.94 -11.52
C PRO A 200 11.10 -2.14 -10.06
N SER A 201 12.02 -2.39 -9.14
CA SER A 201 11.72 -2.64 -7.71
C SER A 201 11.10 -1.44 -6.99
N ARG A 202 11.16 -0.24 -7.61
CA ARG A 202 10.59 1.00 -7.06
C ARG A 202 9.09 1.16 -7.33
N LEU A 203 8.52 0.31 -8.18
CA LEU A 203 7.13 0.35 -8.59
C LEU A 203 6.38 -0.86 -8.04
N VAL A 204 5.21 -0.63 -7.44
CA VAL A 204 4.33 -1.68 -6.94
C VAL A 204 2.96 -1.52 -7.61
N PHE A 205 2.46 -2.60 -8.20
CA PHE A 205 1.16 -2.57 -8.86
C PHE A 205 0.02 -2.38 -7.86
N GLY A 206 -0.90 -1.47 -8.17
CA GLY A 206 -2.13 -1.25 -7.45
C GLY A 206 -3.25 -0.80 -8.37
N THR A 207 -4.50 -1.06 -8.00
CA THR A 207 -5.67 -0.67 -8.79
C THR A 207 -6.39 0.54 -8.24
N GLY A 208 -6.38 0.76 -6.93
CA GLY A 208 -7.23 1.76 -6.28
C GLY A 208 -8.70 1.31 -6.17
N SER A 209 -8.97 0.00 -6.33
CA SER A 209 -10.32 -0.55 -6.23
C SER A 209 -10.91 -0.38 -4.82
N PRO A 210 -12.20 -0.10 -4.71
CA PRO A 210 -13.23 -0.04 -5.74
C PRO A 210 -13.41 1.33 -6.42
N PHE A 211 -12.60 2.33 -6.10
CA PHE A 211 -12.81 3.73 -6.53
C PHE A 211 -12.26 4.02 -7.94
N LEU A 212 -11.31 3.22 -8.42
CA LEU A 212 -10.72 3.36 -9.75
C LEU A 212 -10.94 2.08 -10.57
N GLU A 213 -11.03 2.24 -11.89
CA GLU A 213 -11.16 1.13 -12.83
C GLU A 213 -9.86 0.32 -12.96
N PRO A 214 -9.83 -0.95 -12.56
CA PRO A 214 -8.62 -1.78 -12.57
C PRO A 214 -7.98 -1.95 -13.95
N GLY A 215 -8.78 -1.90 -15.02
CA GLY A 215 -8.31 -2.06 -16.38
C GLY A 215 -7.27 -1.04 -16.81
N ALA A 216 -7.36 0.20 -16.32
CA ALA A 216 -6.36 1.23 -16.60
C ALA A 216 -5.00 0.87 -15.99
N ALA A 217 -4.99 0.43 -14.72
CA ALA A 217 -3.78 0.02 -14.03
C ALA A 217 -3.12 -1.21 -14.69
N VAL A 218 -3.91 -2.23 -15.05
CA VAL A 218 -3.44 -3.42 -15.77
C VAL A 218 -2.82 -3.03 -17.11
N SER A 219 -3.50 -2.14 -17.87
CA SER A 219 -3.03 -1.68 -19.18
C SER A 219 -1.70 -0.93 -19.08
N SER A 220 -1.53 -0.08 -18.07
CA SER A 220 -0.30 0.69 -17.89
C SER A 220 0.95 -0.20 -17.77
N ILE A 221 0.86 -1.32 -17.05
CA ILE A 221 1.97 -2.28 -16.93
C ILE A 221 2.10 -3.17 -18.17
N THR A 222 0.97 -3.66 -18.69
CA THR A 222 0.96 -4.58 -19.82
C THR A 222 1.61 -3.96 -21.06
N PHE A 223 1.32 -2.69 -21.35
CA PHE A 223 1.78 -1.97 -22.52
C PHE A 223 3.03 -1.10 -22.29
N ALA A 224 3.58 -1.05 -21.09
CA ALA A 224 4.85 -0.37 -20.84
C ALA A 224 5.97 -0.92 -21.73
N GLN A 225 6.84 -0.06 -22.20
CA GLN A 225 7.95 -0.41 -23.09
C GLN A 225 9.19 -0.82 -22.28
N ILE A 226 9.03 -1.84 -21.44
CA ILE A 226 10.06 -2.44 -20.57
C ILE A 226 10.13 -3.96 -20.78
N GLY A 227 11.17 -4.61 -20.27
CA GLY A 227 11.34 -6.05 -20.38
C GLY A 227 10.26 -6.84 -19.64
N ASP A 228 9.98 -8.05 -20.12
CA ASP A 228 8.94 -8.93 -19.54
C ASP A 228 9.22 -9.26 -18.06
N ALA A 229 10.48 -9.41 -17.68
CA ALA A 229 10.88 -9.64 -16.30
C ALA A 229 10.53 -8.43 -15.40
N ASP A 230 10.73 -7.21 -15.89
CA ASP A 230 10.41 -5.99 -15.17
C ASP A 230 8.90 -5.80 -15.03
N LYS A 231 8.14 -6.11 -16.12
CA LYS A 231 6.67 -6.12 -16.05
C LYS A 231 6.17 -7.08 -14.97
N GLN A 232 6.69 -8.30 -14.93
CA GLN A 232 6.29 -9.28 -13.92
C GLN A 232 6.71 -8.87 -12.51
N ALA A 233 7.90 -8.24 -12.37
CA ALA A 233 8.33 -7.70 -11.09
C ALA A 233 7.35 -6.64 -10.57
N ILE A 234 6.94 -5.70 -11.41
CA ILE A 234 5.98 -4.64 -11.04
C ILE A 234 4.58 -5.22 -10.81
N ALA A 235 4.11 -6.11 -11.71
CA ALA A 235 2.76 -6.67 -11.64
C ALA A 235 2.46 -7.39 -10.32
N GLY A 236 3.44 -8.10 -9.75
CA GLY A 236 3.21 -8.85 -8.50
C GLY A 236 4.47 -9.17 -7.71
N GLY A 237 5.60 -9.40 -8.38
CA GLY A 237 6.83 -9.85 -7.70
C GLY A 237 7.37 -8.87 -6.68
N ASN A 238 7.20 -7.56 -6.87
CA ASN A 238 7.65 -6.55 -5.92
C ASN A 238 6.81 -6.56 -4.64
N LEU A 239 5.49 -6.65 -4.76
CA LEU A 239 4.61 -6.77 -3.61
C LEU A 239 4.89 -8.07 -2.86
N GLU A 240 5.02 -9.18 -3.56
CA GLU A 240 5.34 -10.48 -2.96
C GLU A 240 6.63 -10.40 -2.12
N ARG A 241 7.71 -9.81 -2.65
CA ARG A 241 8.96 -9.59 -1.89
C ARG A 241 8.79 -8.64 -0.71
N LEU A 242 7.95 -7.62 -0.83
CA LEU A 242 7.65 -6.72 0.29
C LEU A 242 6.95 -7.45 1.43
N LEU A 243 6.03 -8.36 1.12
CA LEU A 243 5.23 -9.08 2.11
C LEU A 243 5.94 -10.29 2.72
N HIS A 244 6.99 -10.82 2.08
CA HIS A 244 7.85 -11.85 2.65
C HIS A 244 8.98 -11.20 3.46
N TRP A 245 8.78 -11.07 4.75
CA TRP A 245 9.74 -10.55 5.71
C TRP A 245 10.00 -11.58 6.81
N GLU A 246 10.87 -12.55 6.44
CA GLU A 246 11.50 -13.48 7.37
C GLU A 246 12.90 -13.00 7.75
#